data_71b7e24c04161a7d27667be8441a5f4a
#
_entry.id   71b7e24c04161a7d27667be8441a5f4a
#
_cell.length_a   1.000
_cell.length_b   1.000
_cell.length_c   1.000
_cell.angle_alpha   90.00
_cell.angle_beta   90.00
_cell.angle_gamma   90.00
#
_symmetry.space_group_name_H-M   'P 1'
#
loop_
_entity.id
_entity.type
_entity.pdbx_description
1 polymer ?
#
loop_
_entity_poly.entity_id
_entity_poly.type
_entity_poly.pdbx_seq_one_letter_code
_entity_poly.pdbx_strand_id
1 'polypeptide(L)'
;MNNIAIRFDHVGKLYKLGLVGTGTLSHDLNRWWKTAVLRQEDPYLKIGETNDRNKKGASEYVWALKDITFDVHQGDVVGIIGKNGAGKSTLLKLLSRITSPTTGAIRARGRIASLLEVGTGFHPELTGRENIYMNGSIMGMTRHEISRKLEEIVDFAGVERYIDTPVKRYSSGMTVRLGFAVAAFLEPEILVVDEVLAVGDAEFQKKAIGKMQDVSKGKGRTVLFVSHNMAAVKSLCTRGIVLLNGTLAYDGSSNDAVNFYLQNNTHLEHGLITDHIDQLASFITCLLYTSPSPRD
;
A
#
# COMPACT_ATOMS: atom_id res chain seq x y z
N MET A 1 16.09 -18.81 -18.01
CA MET A 1 14.77 -18.26 -18.35
C MET A 1 14.36 -17.32 -17.23
N ASN A 2 13.95 -16.09 -17.54
CA ASN A 2 13.69 -15.06 -16.53
C ASN A 2 12.53 -15.47 -15.62
N ASN A 3 12.82 -15.81 -14.37
CA ASN A 3 11.85 -16.17 -13.33
C ASN A 3 11.21 -14.92 -12.68
N ILE A 4 10.97 -13.87 -13.49
CA ILE A 4 10.41 -12.61 -13.01
C ILE A 4 8.90 -12.74 -13.01
N ALA A 5 8.29 -12.57 -11.82
CA ALA A 5 6.85 -12.52 -11.62
C ALA A 5 6.30 -11.10 -11.85
N ILE A 6 7.02 -10.07 -11.36
CA ILE A 6 6.62 -8.67 -11.53
C ILE A 6 7.85 -7.85 -11.89
N ARG A 7 7.70 -6.94 -12.87
CA ARG A 7 8.69 -5.93 -13.22
C ARG A 7 8.08 -4.55 -13.13
N PHE A 8 8.70 -3.70 -12.35
CA PHE A 8 8.46 -2.26 -12.33
C PHE A 8 9.56 -1.60 -13.15
N ASP A 9 9.19 -0.85 -14.18
CA ASP A 9 10.09 -0.28 -15.19
C ASP A 9 9.85 1.24 -15.25
N HIS A 10 10.71 2.00 -14.56
CA HIS A 10 10.66 3.47 -14.44
C HIS A 10 9.27 4.01 -14.06
N VAL A 11 8.62 3.35 -13.10
CA VAL A 11 7.23 3.64 -12.74
C VAL A 11 7.14 4.94 -11.92
N GLY A 12 6.31 5.85 -12.41
CA GLY A 12 5.98 7.08 -11.72
C GLY A 12 4.47 7.32 -11.65
N LYS A 13 4.02 7.96 -10.57
CA LYS A 13 2.64 8.39 -10.39
C LYS A 13 2.58 9.81 -9.87
N LEU A 14 2.04 10.69 -10.69
CA LEU A 14 1.79 12.09 -10.39
C LEU A 14 0.31 12.30 -10.05
N TYR A 15 0.04 13.04 -9.00
CA TYR A 15 -1.30 13.50 -8.64
C TYR A 15 -1.37 15.03 -8.69
N LYS A 16 -2.52 15.56 -9.12
CA LYS A 16 -2.84 16.98 -9.00
C LYS A 16 -3.53 17.21 -7.67
N LEU A 17 -3.06 18.18 -6.91
CA LEU A 17 -3.69 18.65 -5.67
C LEU A 17 -4.80 19.66 -6.00
N GLY A 18 -5.81 19.73 -5.14
CA GLY A 18 -6.94 20.67 -5.31
C GLY A 18 -8.17 20.05 -5.99
N LEU A 19 -9.16 20.89 -6.25
CA LEU A 19 -10.40 20.47 -6.90
C LEU A 19 -10.13 20.04 -8.34
N VAL A 20 -10.70 18.90 -8.74
CA VAL A 20 -10.66 18.41 -10.12
C VAL A 20 -11.53 19.34 -10.99
N GLY A 21 -10.93 20.43 -11.42
CA GLY A 21 -11.54 21.37 -12.36
C GLY A 21 -10.44 21.91 -13.27
N THR A 22 -10.50 21.58 -14.54
CA THR A 22 -9.65 22.19 -15.56
C THR A 22 -10.13 23.62 -15.76
N GLY A 23 -9.37 24.57 -15.23
CA GLY A 23 -9.74 25.98 -15.29
C GLY A 23 -9.82 26.60 -16.69
N THR A 24 -9.26 25.94 -17.74
CA THR A 24 -9.30 26.48 -19.11
C THR A 24 -9.05 25.40 -20.15
N LEU A 25 -9.95 25.30 -21.12
CA LEU A 25 -9.83 24.44 -22.34
C LEU A 25 -8.53 24.70 -23.10
N SER A 26 -7.95 25.90 -23.02
CA SER A 26 -6.70 26.27 -23.64
C SER A 26 -5.49 25.51 -23.09
N HIS A 27 -5.49 25.15 -21.81
CA HIS A 27 -4.42 24.35 -21.18
C HIS A 27 -4.43 22.90 -21.68
N ASP A 28 -5.62 22.31 -21.78
CA ASP A 28 -5.78 20.92 -22.24
C ASP A 28 -5.44 20.79 -23.73
N LEU A 29 -5.82 21.79 -24.54
CA LEU A 29 -5.48 21.84 -25.96
C LEU A 29 -3.98 22.02 -26.20
N ASN A 30 -3.31 22.84 -25.40
CA ASN A 30 -1.86 23.04 -25.47
C ASN A 30 -1.08 21.79 -25.05
N ARG A 31 -1.58 21.09 -24.03
CA ARG A 31 -1.05 19.80 -23.57
C ARG A 31 -1.18 18.74 -24.68
N TRP A 32 -2.39 18.60 -25.22
CA TRP A 32 -2.66 17.66 -26.32
C TRP A 32 -1.78 17.95 -27.54
N TRP A 33 -1.65 19.22 -27.92
CA TRP A 33 -0.80 19.65 -29.04
C TRP A 33 0.66 19.28 -28.83
N LYS A 34 1.22 19.54 -27.66
CA LYS A 34 2.62 19.23 -27.34
C LYS A 34 2.90 17.73 -27.25
N THR A 35 1.98 16.95 -26.66
CA THR A 35 2.19 15.51 -26.46
C THR A 35 1.80 14.68 -27.68
N ALA A 36 0.66 14.97 -28.32
CA ALA A 36 0.15 14.19 -29.44
C ALA A 36 0.75 14.60 -30.79
N VAL A 37 0.96 15.89 -31.03
CA VAL A 37 1.44 16.40 -32.32
C VAL A 37 2.96 16.57 -32.33
N LEU A 38 3.54 17.20 -31.32
CA LEU A 38 4.97 17.49 -31.25
C LEU A 38 5.79 16.34 -30.61
N ARG A 39 5.12 15.29 -30.09
CA ARG A 39 5.76 14.14 -29.38
C ARG A 39 6.80 14.59 -28.34
N GLN A 40 6.62 15.77 -27.76
CA GLN A 40 7.43 16.26 -26.66
C GLN A 40 6.94 15.65 -25.34
N GLU A 41 7.86 15.53 -24.36
CA GLU A 41 7.48 15.14 -23.02
C GLU A 41 6.46 16.12 -22.44
N ASP A 42 5.47 15.61 -21.73
CA ASP A 42 4.43 16.41 -21.09
C ASP A 42 5.11 17.45 -20.16
N PRO A 43 4.94 18.77 -20.41
CA PRO A 43 5.62 19.83 -19.63
C PRO A 43 5.24 19.79 -18.14
N TYR A 44 4.10 19.17 -17.78
CA TYR A 44 3.68 19.03 -16.40
C TYR A 44 4.43 17.92 -15.64
N LEU A 45 5.10 17.00 -16.32
CA LEU A 45 5.96 16.00 -15.69
C LEU A 45 7.22 16.61 -15.03
N LYS A 46 7.61 17.80 -15.46
CA LYS A 46 8.79 18.52 -14.92
C LYS A 46 8.48 19.35 -13.65
N ILE A 47 7.20 19.58 -13.35
CA ILE A 47 6.75 20.55 -12.31
C ILE A 47 6.42 19.87 -10.97
N GLY A 48 6.32 18.52 -10.94
CA GLY A 48 5.90 17.81 -9.72
C GLY A 48 6.98 17.80 -8.64
N GLU A 49 6.61 18.22 -7.43
CA GLU A 49 7.46 18.12 -6.24
C GLU A 49 7.39 16.71 -5.63
N THR A 50 8.44 16.33 -4.89
CA THR A 50 8.44 15.11 -4.09
C THR A 50 7.43 15.24 -2.94
N ASN A 51 6.76 14.15 -2.57
CA ASN A 51 5.74 14.13 -1.52
C ASN A 51 6.38 14.27 -0.12
N ASP A 52 6.89 15.45 0.19
CA ASP A 52 7.38 15.82 1.52
C ASP A 52 6.28 16.59 2.25
N ARG A 53 5.60 15.93 3.21
CA ARG A 53 4.50 16.55 3.98
C ARG A 53 4.94 17.67 4.92
N ASN A 54 6.24 17.79 5.20
CA ASN A 54 6.80 18.78 6.11
C ASN A 54 7.10 20.12 5.41
N LYS A 55 7.01 20.16 4.08
CA LYS A 55 7.26 21.39 3.30
C LYS A 55 5.96 21.85 2.65
N LYS A 56 5.63 23.14 2.79
CA LYS A 56 4.62 23.79 1.96
C LYS A 56 5.16 23.81 0.53
N GLY A 57 4.68 22.89 -0.31
CA GLY A 57 4.98 22.89 -1.73
C GLY A 57 4.35 24.08 -2.43
N ALA A 58 5.03 24.64 -3.42
CA ALA A 58 4.51 25.69 -4.30
C ALA A 58 3.77 25.10 -5.52
N SER A 59 3.91 23.78 -5.78
CA SER A 59 3.34 23.10 -6.94
C SER A 59 1.99 22.48 -6.64
N GLU A 60 1.06 22.61 -7.58
CA GLU A 60 -0.22 21.86 -7.56
C GLU A 60 -0.04 20.37 -7.88
N TYR A 61 1.15 19.92 -8.24
CA TYR A 61 1.44 18.55 -8.63
C TYR A 61 2.43 17.90 -7.67
N VAL A 62 2.09 16.67 -7.24
CA VAL A 62 2.91 15.89 -6.31
C VAL A 62 3.19 14.50 -6.89
N TRP A 63 4.46 14.11 -6.92
CA TRP A 63 4.87 12.75 -7.24
C TRP A 63 4.64 11.84 -6.03
N ALA A 64 3.63 11.00 -6.12
CA ALA A 64 3.42 9.96 -5.12
C ALA A 64 4.44 8.82 -5.27
N LEU A 65 4.88 8.56 -6.52
CA LEU A 65 5.97 7.66 -6.88
C LEU A 65 6.75 8.29 -8.02
N LYS A 66 8.08 8.18 -7.96
CA LYS A 66 8.98 8.73 -8.97
C LYS A 66 10.08 7.72 -9.28
N ASP A 67 10.14 7.30 -10.55
CA ASP A 67 11.19 6.45 -11.10
C ASP A 67 11.45 5.15 -10.31
N ILE A 68 10.39 4.40 -10.03
CA ILE A 68 10.48 3.13 -9.32
C ILE A 68 10.85 2.03 -10.31
N THR A 69 12.01 1.41 -10.10
CA THR A 69 12.52 0.32 -10.92
C THR A 69 13.04 -0.81 -10.07
N PHE A 70 12.41 -1.98 -10.13
CA PHE A 70 12.86 -3.24 -9.53
C PHE A 70 12.10 -4.44 -10.10
N ASP A 71 12.68 -5.62 -9.95
CA ASP A 71 12.08 -6.89 -10.34
C ASP A 71 11.73 -7.73 -9.10
N VAL A 72 10.60 -8.43 -9.14
CA VAL A 72 10.21 -9.44 -8.14
C VAL A 72 10.23 -10.80 -8.83
N HIS A 73 10.96 -11.76 -8.25
CA HIS A 73 11.04 -13.10 -8.81
C HIS A 73 9.90 -13.99 -8.32
N GLN A 74 9.63 -15.03 -9.08
CA GLN A 74 8.62 -16.01 -8.70
C GLN A 74 9.04 -16.72 -7.40
N GLY A 75 8.13 -16.74 -6.43
CA GLY A 75 8.39 -17.29 -5.10
C GLY A 75 9.00 -16.31 -4.10
N ASP A 76 9.31 -15.08 -4.51
CA ASP A 76 9.78 -14.06 -3.56
C ASP A 76 8.67 -13.64 -2.60
N VAL A 77 9.05 -13.46 -1.33
CA VAL A 77 8.22 -12.81 -0.31
C VAL A 77 8.85 -11.47 0.01
N VAL A 78 8.32 -10.41 -0.59
CA VAL A 78 8.89 -9.07 -0.56
C VAL A 78 8.12 -8.17 0.41
N GLY A 79 8.81 -7.62 1.40
CA GLY A 79 8.28 -6.60 2.31
C GLY A 79 8.49 -5.20 1.76
N ILE A 80 7.42 -4.41 1.64
CA ILE A 80 7.50 -3.00 1.25
C ILE A 80 7.36 -2.13 2.49
N ILE A 81 8.40 -1.40 2.82
CA ILE A 81 8.55 -0.61 4.05
C ILE A 81 8.59 0.88 3.69
N GLY A 82 8.05 1.71 4.56
CA GLY A 82 8.13 3.18 4.40
C GLY A 82 7.16 3.89 5.32
N LYS A 83 7.41 5.18 5.57
CA LYS A 83 6.51 6.04 6.36
C LYS A 83 5.13 6.21 5.69
N ASN A 84 4.17 6.73 6.44
CA ASN A 84 2.89 7.14 5.87
C ASN A 84 3.11 8.25 4.84
N GLY A 85 2.62 8.04 3.60
CA GLY A 85 2.86 8.93 2.48
C GLY A 85 4.10 8.60 1.64
N ALA A 86 4.89 7.57 1.98
CA ALA A 86 6.04 7.14 1.19
C ALA A 86 5.69 6.56 -0.20
N GLY A 87 4.40 6.35 -0.51
CA GLY A 87 3.96 5.83 -1.80
C GLY A 87 3.54 4.36 -1.80
N LYS A 88 3.62 3.64 -0.66
CA LYS A 88 3.30 2.20 -0.55
C LYS A 88 1.92 1.85 -1.13
N SER A 89 0.86 2.46 -0.62
CA SER A 89 -0.52 2.20 -1.09
C SER A 89 -0.72 2.62 -2.55
N THR A 90 0.00 3.64 -3.03
CA THR A 90 -0.02 4.02 -4.45
C THR A 90 0.60 2.93 -5.31
N LEU A 91 1.76 2.37 -4.89
CA LEU A 91 2.42 1.28 -5.59
C LEU A 91 1.50 0.04 -5.69
N LEU A 92 0.82 -0.31 -4.59
CA LEU A 92 -0.14 -1.42 -4.59
C LEU A 92 -1.34 -1.16 -5.49
N LYS A 93 -1.91 0.06 -5.50
CA LYS A 93 -3.02 0.44 -6.39
C LYS A 93 -2.63 0.37 -7.86
N LEU A 94 -1.38 0.72 -8.19
CA LEU A 94 -0.85 0.57 -9.56
C LEU A 94 -0.73 -0.91 -9.94
N LEU A 95 -0.18 -1.74 -9.05
CA LEU A 95 -0.02 -3.18 -9.29
C LEU A 95 -1.38 -3.89 -9.42
N SER A 96 -2.34 -3.54 -8.57
CA SER A 96 -3.72 -4.07 -8.61
C SER A 96 -4.57 -3.47 -9.75
N ARG A 97 -4.00 -2.62 -10.61
CA ARG A 97 -4.67 -1.95 -11.75
C ARG A 97 -5.87 -1.07 -11.37
N ILE A 98 -5.96 -0.65 -10.11
CA ILE A 98 -6.98 0.31 -9.64
C ILE A 98 -6.72 1.69 -10.27
N THR A 99 -5.44 2.03 -10.50
CA THR A 99 -5.02 3.24 -11.19
C THR A 99 -3.86 2.93 -12.14
N SER A 100 -3.71 3.75 -13.20
CA SER A 100 -2.61 3.60 -14.16
C SER A 100 -1.39 4.42 -13.73
N PRO A 101 -0.16 3.99 -14.07
CA PRO A 101 1.03 4.80 -13.89
C PRO A 101 0.99 6.04 -14.79
N THR A 102 1.64 7.12 -14.37
CA THR A 102 1.81 8.34 -15.18
C THR A 102 3.00 8.17 -16.13
N THR A 103 4.07 7.54 -15.65
CA THR A 103 5.26 7.18 -16.45
C THR A 103 5.63 5.73 -16.20
N GLY A 104 6.38 5.15 -17.14
CA GLY A 104 6.86 3.78 -17.02
C GLY A 104 5.77 2.72 -17.22
N ALA A 105 6.09 1.48 -16.85
CA ALA A 105 5.19 0.34 -17.01
C ALA A 105 5.37 -0.70 -15.90
N ILE A 106 4.26 -1.39 -15.55
CA ILE A 106 4.29 -2.56 -14.67
C ILE A 106 3.91 -3.77 -15.50
N ARG A 107 4.76 -4.80 -15.49
CA ARG A 107 4.50 -6.07 -16.14
C ARG A 107 4.44 -7.17 -15.08
N ALA A 108 3.34 -7.91 -15.04
CA ALA A 108 3.17 -9.02 -14.12
C ALA A 108 2.73 -10.27 -14.88
N ARG A 109 3.17 -11.43 -14.41
CA ARG A 109 2.84 -12.74 -14.97
C ARG A 109 2.00 -13.53 -13.97
N GLY A 110 0.77 -13.90 -14.37
CA GLY A 110 -0.18 -14.64 -13.54
C GLY A 110 -1.29 -13.76 -12.97
N ARG A 111 -2.15 -14.40 -12.16
CA ARG A 111 -3.25 -13.71 -11.47
C ARG A 111 -2.71 -12.94 -10.27
N ILE A 112 -3.16 -11.70 -10.15
CA ILE A 112 -2.86 -10.85 -8.99
C ILE A 112 -4.12 -10.81 -8.14
N ALA A 113 -4.01 -11.20 -6.87
CA ALA A 113 -5.04 -10.97 -5.88
C ALA A 113 -4.53 -9.96 -4.84
N SER A 114 -5.37 -8.99 -4.52
CA SER A 114 -5.05 -7.94 -3.57
C SER A 114 -5.96 -8.02 -2.36
N LEU A 115 -5.36 -8.06 -1.17
CA LEU A 115 -6.07 -7.94 0.10
C LEU A 115 -6.32 -6.48 0.51
N LEU A 116 -6.07 -5.51 -0.37
CA LEU A 116 -6.32 -4.08 -0.14
C LEU A 116 -7.79 -3.77 0.19
N GLU A 117 -8.69 -4.58 -0.34
CA GLU A 117 -10.14 -4.35 -0.32
C GLU A 117 -10.89 -5.49 0.37
N VAL A 118 -10.29 -6.09 1.41
CA VAL A 118 -10.94 -7.18 2.17
C VAL A 118 -12.28 -6.68 2.74
N GLY A 119 -13.36 -7.39 2.37
CA GLY A 119 -14.72 -7.02 2.80
C GLY A 119 -15.40 -5.93 1.98
N THR A 120 -14.69 -5.28 1.05
CA THR A 120 -15.33 -4.42 0.06
C THR A 120 -16.04 -5.30 -0.98
N GLY A 121 -17.22 -4.88 -1.42
CA GLY A 121 -17.99 -5.63 -2.41
C GLY A 121 -18.95 -6.68 -1.82
N PHE A 122 -19.08 -6.79 -0.51
CA PHE A 122 -20.16 -7.60 0.08
C PHE A 122 -21.50 -6.89 -0.12
N HIS A 123 -22.47 -7.62 -0.62
CA HIS A 123 -23.84 -7.12 -0.74
C HIS A 123 -24.61 -7.38 0.57
N PRO A 124 -25.15 -6.34 1.22
CA PRO A 124 -25.75 -6.48 2.54
C PRO A 124 -26.97 -7.39 2.58
N GLU A 125 -27.74 -7.47 1.50
CA GLU A 125 -28.96 -8.30 1.42
C GLU A 125 -28.67 -9.77 1.12
N LEU A 126 -27.48 -10.10 0.60
CA LEU A 126 -27.09 -11.48 0.34
C LEU A 126 -26.60 -12.16 1.62
N THR A 127 -26.79 -13.47 1.70
CA THR A 127 -26.27 -14.32 2.77
C THR A 127 -24.75 -14.36 2.76
N GLY A 128 -24.13 -14.84 3.84
CA GLY A 128 -22.69 -15.06 3.89
C GLY A 128 -22.21 -15.98 2.78
N ARG A 129 -22.95 -17.06 2.53
CA ARG A 129 -22.68 -18.04 1.46
C ARG A 129 -22.68 -17.39 0.09
N GLU A 130 -23.72 -16.62 -0.24
CA GLU A 130 -23.81 -15.93 -1.52
C GLU A 130 -22.71 -14.88 -1.69
N ASN A 131 -22.37 -14.17 -0.62
CA ASN A 131 -21.26 -13.24 -0.63
C ASN A 131 -19.89 -13.92 -0.84
N ILE A 132 -19.67 -15.12 -0.31
CA ILE A 132 -18.46 -15.90 -0.61
C ILE A 132 -18.36 -16.19 -2.11
N TYR A 133 -19.46 -16.65 -2.74
CA TYR A 133 -19.46 -16.89 -4.18
C TYR A 133 -19.25 -15.62 -4.99
N MET A 134 -19.93 -14.54 -4.63
CA MET A 134 -19.82 -13.26 -5.32
C MET A 134 -18.40 -12.68 -5.20
N ASN A 135 -17.89 -12.57 -3.98
CA ASN A 135 -16.57 -12.00 -3.70
C ASN A 135 -15.43 -12.86 -4.27
N GLY A 136 -15.53 -14.20 -4.10
CA GLY A 136 -14.57 -15.12 -4.69
C GLY A 136 -14.52 -15.03 -6.21
N SER A 137 -15.69 -14.86 -6.88
CA SER A 137 -15.74 -14.65 -8.33
C SER A 137 -15.14 -13.31 -8.77
N ILE A 138 -15.39 -12.22 -8.03
CA ILE A 138 -14.76 -10.90 -8.27
C ILE A 138 -13.24 -11.01 -8.16
N MET A 139 -12.75 -11.81 -7.20
CA MET A 139 -11.32 -12.05 -7.01
C MET A 139 -10.72 -13.08 -7.99
N GLY A 140 -11.53 -13.58 -8.96
CA GLY A 140 -11.10 -14.46 -10.04
C GLY A 140 -11.10 -15.96 -9.71
N MET A 141 -11.81 -16.41 -8.65
CA MET A 141 -12.08 -17.83 -8.42
C MET A 141 -13.21 -18.32 -9.32
N THR A 142 -13.07 -19.53 -9.82
CA THR A 142 -14.18 -20.24 -10.47
C THR A 142 -15.18 -20.73 -9.43
N ARG A 143 -16.45 -20.91 -9.85
CA ARG A 143 -17.49 -21.45 -8.96
C ARG A 143 -17.09 -22.81 -8.37
N HIS A 144 -16.40 -23.64 -9.13
CA HIS A 144 -15.92 -24.94 -8.69
C HIS A 144 -14.86 -24.82 -7.58
N GLU A 145 -13.90 -23.89 -7.75
CA GLU A 145 -12.89 -23.61 -6.71
C GLU A 145 -13.53 -23.12 -5.42
N ILE A 146 -14.51 -22.21 -5.51
CA ILE A 146 -15.24 -21.70 -4.35
C ILE A 146 -16.01 -22.84 -3.65
N SER A 147 -16.76 -23.66 -4.41
CA SER A 147 -17.54 -24.76 -3.83
C SER A 147 -16.65 -25.75 -3.09
N ARG A 148 -15.47 -26.05 -3.61
CA ARG A 148 -14.52 -26.99 -2.98
C ARG A 148 -13.93 -26.46 -1.68
N LYS A 149 -13.80 -25.14 -1.55
CA LYS A 149 -13.18 -24.47 -0.39
C LYS A 149 -14.21 -23.85 0.56
N LEU A 150 -15.49 -23.98 0.25
CA LEU A 150 -16.54 -23.26 0.97
C LEU A 150 -16.52 -23.56 2.46
N GLU A 151 -16.46 -24.84 2.83
CA GLU A 151 -16.44 -25.28 4.23
C GLU A 151 -15.21 -24.76 4.98
N GLU A 152 -14.05 -24.84 4.35
CA GLU A 152 -12.80 -24.32 4.92
C GLU A 152 -12.84 -22.79 5.11
N ILE A 153 -13.43 -22.05 4.18
CA ILE A 153 -13.61 -20.60 4.27
C ILE A 153 -14.52 -20.24 5.44
N VAL A 154 -15.63 -20.96 5.59
CA VAL A 154 -16.64 -20.72 6.63
C VAL A 154 -16.07 -21.04 8.02
N ASP A 155 -15.41 -22.19 8.18
CA ASP A 155 -14.74 -22.61 9.42
C ASP A 155 -13.63 -21.61 9.81
N PHE A 156 -12.81 -21.21 8.84
CA PHE A 156 -11.75 -20.22 9.09
C PHE A 156 -12.31 -18.88 9.58
N ALA A 157 -13.43 -18.42 9.00
CA ALA A 157 -14.09 -17.18 9.39
C ALA A 157 -14.81 -17.28 10.74
N GLY A 158 -15.20 -18.51 11.17
CA GLY A 158 -15.97 -18.76 12.39
C GLY A 158 -17.39 -18.19 12.30
N VAL A 159 -18.05 -18.38 11.14
CA VAL A 159 -19.40 -17.85 10.87
C VAL A 159 -20.41 -18.94 10.49
N GLU A 160 -20.14 -20.21 10.81
CA GLU A 160 -20.93 -21.39 10.42
C GLU A 160 -22.41 -21.19 10.75
N ARG A 161 -22.68 -20.74 11.98
CA ARG A 161 -24.04 -20.52 12.47
C ARG A 161 -24.83 -19.49 11.68
N TYR A 162 -24.13 -18.53 11.06
CA TYR A 162 -24.73 -17.37 10.41
C TYR A 162 -24.60 -17.39 8.89
N ILE A 163 -24.02 -18.46 8.31
CA ILE A 163 -23.64 -18.49 6.90
C ILE A 163 -24.82 -18.24 5.94
N ASP A 164 -26.01 -18.70 6.29
CA ASP A 164 -27.23 -18.52 5.50
C ASP A 164 -28.08 -17.32 5.97
N THR A 165 -27.47 -16.42 6.78
CA THR A 165 -28.07 -15.15 7.21
C THR A 165 -27.55 -14.00 6.35
N PRO A 166 -28.39 -13.01 5.98
CA PRO A 166 -27.94 -11.82 5.27
C PRO A 166 -26.84 -11.04 6.01
N VAL A 167 -25.81 -10.61 5.29
CA VAL A 167 -24.61 -9.97 5.87
C VAL A 167 -24.93 -8.65 6.58
N LYS A 168 -26.01 -7.96 6.25
CA LYS A 168 -26.49 -6.79 7.01
C LYS A 168 -26.75 -7.06 8.50
N ARG A 169 -26.90 -8.33 8.89
CA ARG A 169 -27.07 -8.76 10.29
C ARG A 169 -25.77 -9.20 10.95
N TYR A 170 -24.66 -9.20 10.22
CA TYR A 170 -23.35 -9.52 10.76
C TYR A 170 -22.80 -8.35 11.58
N SER A 171 -21.97 -8.66 12.57
CA SER A 171 -21.14 -7.63 13.17
C SER A 171 -20.03 -7.21 12.18
N SER A 172 -19.47 -6.03 12.37
CA SER A 172 -18.33 -5.57 11.55
C SER A 172 -17.17 -6.58 11.56
N GLY A 173 -16.88 -7.17 12.74
CA GLY A 173 -15.86 -8.21 12.88
C GLY A 173 -16.18 -9.47 12.06
N MET A 174 -17.43 -9.93 12.03
CA MET A 174 -17.84 -11.10 11.22
C MET A 174 -17.65 -10.82 9.73
N THR A 175 -18.08 -9.64 9.26
CA THR A 175 -17.96 -9.25 7.85
C THR A 175 -16.49 -9.22 7.43
N VAL A 176 -15.64 -8.64 8.25
CA VAL A 176 -14.22 -8.54 7.96
C VAL A 176 -13.53 -9.90 8.01
N ARG A 177 -13.84 -10.76 9.00
CA ARG A 177 -13.31 -12.13 9.06
C ARG A 177 -13.72 -12.94 7.84
N LEU A 178 -14.98 -12.85 7.41
CA LEU A 178 -15.45 -13.54 6.21
C LEU A 178 -14.74 -13.06 4.95
N GLY A 179 -14.61 -11.75 4.77
CA GLY A 179 -13.88 -11.18 3.64
C GLY A 179 -12.41 -11.63 3.60
N PHE A 180 -11.74 -11.61 4.76
CA PHE A 180 -10.38 -12.11 4.88
C PHE A 180 -10.29 -13.62 4.58
N ALA A 181 -11.24 -14.42 5.08
CA ALA A 181 -11.27 -15.85 4.82
C ALA A 181 -11.35 -16.13 3.30
N VAL A 182 -12.29 -15.49 2.58
CA VAL A 182 -12.36 -15.64 1.12
C VAL A 182 -11.01 -15.34 0.47
N ALA A 183 -10.40 -14.23 0.85
CA ALA A 183 -9.13 -13.79 0.29
C ALA A 183 -7.94 -14.71 0.66
N ALA A 184 -7.92 -15.26 1.87
CA ALA A 184 -6.86 -16.17 2.35
C ALA A 184 -6.89 -17.55 1.66
N PHE A 185 -8.05 -17.95 1.13
CA PHE A 185 -8.21 -19.19 0.38
C PHE A 185 -8.12 -19.01 -1.15
N LEU A 186 -7.84 -17.78 -1.61
CA LEU A 186 -7.41 -17.56 -2.99
C LEU A 186 -6.08 -18.28 -3.25
N GLU A 187 -5.90 -18.77 -4.45
CA GLU A 187 -4.63 -19.34 -4.91
C GLU A 187 -4.09 -18.54 -6.12
N PRO A 188 -3.76 -17.25 -5.94
CA PRO A 188 -3.15 -16.46 -7.00
C PRO A 188 -1.67 -16.80 -7.12
N GLU A 189 -1.09 -16.53 -8.27
CA GLU A 189 0.35 -16.59 -8.47
C GLU A 189 1.07 -15.41 -7.78
N ILE A 190 0.39 -14.26 -7.67
CA ILE A 190 0.89 -13.05 -7.00
C ILE A 190 -0.16 -12.59 -5.98
N LEU A 191 0.24 -12.57 -4.71
CA LEU A 191 -0.59 -12.10 -3.60
C LEU A 191 -0.08 -10.75 -3.09
N VAL A 192 -0.96 -9.77 -3.03
CA VAL A 192 -0.67 -8.45 -2.47
C VAL A 192 -1.38 -8.31 -1.12
N VAL A 193 -0.60 -8.14 -0.06
CA VAL A 193 -1.09 -8.03 1.31
C VAL A 193 -0.76 -6.64 1.84
N ASP A 194 -1.78 -5.86 2.22
CA ASP A 194 -1.62 -4.59 2.91
C ASP A 194 -1.75 -4.77 4.43
N GLU A 195 -1.54 -3.74 5.21
CA GLU A 195 -1.63 -3.65 6.68
C GLU A 195 -2.86 -4.32 7.32
N VAL A 196 -3.77 -4.85 6.53
CA VAL A 196 -5.06 -5.48 6.92
C VAL A 196 -4.90 -6.72 7.80
N LEU A 197 -3.69 -7.22 8.07
CA LEU A 197 -3.47 -8.30 9.05
C LEU A 197 -3.80 -7.91 10.51
N ALA A 198 -4.05 -6.64 10.79
CA ALA A 198 -4.51 -6.15 12.10
C ALA A 198 -6.04 -6.27 12.30
N VAL A 199 -6.72 -7.05 11.44
CA VAL A 199 -8.17 -7.18 11.42
C VAL A 199 -8.65 -8.33 12.33
N GLY A 200 -9.74 -8.08 13.05
CA GLY A 200 -10.35 -9.06 13.96
C GLY A 200 -9.71 -9.05 15.35
N ASP A 201 -10.03 -10.05 16.14
CA ASP A 201 -9.45 -10.25 17.46
C ASP A 201 -8.05 -10.92 17.39
N ALA A 202 -7.35 -10.95 18.52
CA ALA A 202 -5.98 -11.47 18.60
C ALA A 202 -5.88 -12.94 18.17
N GLU A 203 -6.94 -13.74 18.36
CA GLU A 203 -6.99 -15.13 17.94
C GLU A 203 -7.07 -15.25 16.42
N PHE A 204 -7.98 -14.50 15.82
CA PHE A 204 -8.12 -14.47 14.36
C PHE A 204 -6.86 -13.93 13.67
N GLN A 205 -6.22 -12.90 14.25
CA GLN A 205 -4.94 -12.38 13.74
C GLN A 205 -3.86 -13.46 13.71
N LYS A 206 -3.75 -14.31 14.76
CA LYS A 206 -2.81 -15.43 14.77
C LYS A 206 -3.13 -16.45 13.67
N LYS A 207 -4.42 -16.82 13.50
CA LYS A 207 -4.86 -17.71 12.42
C LYS A 207 -4.54 -17.10 11.05
N ALA A 208 -4.80 -15.81 10.86
CA ALA A 208 -4.53 -15.08 9.63
C ALA A 208 -3.03 -15.07 9.26
N ILE A 209 -2.16 -14.76 10.23
CA ILE A 209 -0.70 -14.77 10.06
C ILE A 209 -0.22 -16.20 9.74
N GLY A 210 -0.70 -17.22 10.47
CA GLY A 210 -0.37 -18.61 10.20
C GLY A 210 -0.73 -19.03 8.77
N LYS A 211 -1.96 -18.71 8.33
CA LYS A 211 -2.41 -18.99 6.96
C LYS A 211 -1.56 -18.27 5.91
N MET A 212 -1.16 -17.02 6.16
CA MET A 212 -0.28 -16.26 5.26
C MET A 212 1.13 -16.87 5.20
N GLN A 213 1.66 -17.38 6.31
CA GLN A 213 2.93 -18.12 6.34
C GLN A 213 2.86 -19.40 5.50
N ASP A 214 1.78 -20.15 5.62
CA ASP A 214 1.56 -21.36 4.82
C ASP A 214 1.46 -21.05 3.33
N VAL A 215 0.76 -19.96 3.01
CA VAL A 215 0.62 -19.47 1.62
C VAL A 215 1.98 -19.00 1.07
N SER A 216 2.79 -18.33 1.88
CA SER A 216 4.10 -17.82 1.46
C SER A 216 5.15 -18.92 1.34
N LYS A 217 5.13 -19.94 2.23
CA LYS A 217 6.07 -21.08 2.21
C LYS A 217 5.65 -22.16 1.21
N GLY A 218 4.39 -22.20 0.81
CA GLY A 218 3.82 -23.22 -0.07
C GLY A 218 3.86 -22.83 -1.55
N LYS A 219 4.30 -23.75 -2.43
CA LYS A 219 4.10 -23.74 -3.89
C LYS A 219 4.72 -22.56 -4.69
N GLY A 220 5.78 -21.89 -4.19
CA GLY A 220 6.51 -20.89 -4.99
C GLY A 220 5.67 -19.66 -5.38
N ARG A 221 4.70 -19.25 -4.54
CA ARG A 221 3.89 -18.06 -4.75
C ARG A 221 4.67 -16.81 -4.44
N THR A 222 4.43 -15.78 -5.24
CA THR A 222 5.03 -14.45 -5.03
C THR A 222 4.13 -13.63 -4.12
N VAL A 223 4.68 -13.08 -3.04
CA VAL A 223 3.92 -12.28 -2.07
C VAL A 223 4.55 -10.90 -1.93
N LEU A 224 3.75 -9.85 -2.11
CA LEU A 224 4.13 -8.48 -1.75
C LEU A 224 3.40 -8.12 -0.45
N PHE A 225 4.17 -7.91 0.60
CA PHE A 225 3.69 -7.62 1.93
C PHE A 225 3.99 -6.18 2.31
N VAL A 226 2.97 -5.36 2.51
CA VAL A 226 3.12 -3.99 2.99
C VAL A 226 2.78 -3.93 4.47
N SER A 227 3.70 -3.50 5.30
CA SER A 227 3.47 -3.36 6.73
C SER A 227 4.35 -2.29 7.35
N HIS A 228 3.84 -1.66 8.39
CA HIS A 228 4.63 -0.87 9.32
C HIS A 228 5.13 -1.70 10.53
N ASN A 229 4.72 -2.94 10.66
CA ASN A 229 5.21 -3.85 11.69
C ASN A 229 6.50 -4.53 11.23
N MET A 230 7.62 -4.01 11.70
CA MET A 230 8.97 -4.49 11.33
C MET A 230 9.23 -5.93 11.77
N ALA A 231 8.63 -6.38 12.88
CA ALA A 231 8.75 -7.76 13.34
C ALA A 231 8.06 -8.72 12.36
N ALA A 232 6.87 -8.36 11.86
CA ALA A 232 6.18 -9.15 10.84
C ALA A 232 6.99 -9.20 9.53
N VAL A 233 7.54 -8.08 9.09
CA VAL A 233 8.39 -8.05 7.87
C VAL A 233 9.61 -8.95 8.02
N LYS A 234 10.32 -8.89 9.16
CA LYS A 234 11.49 -9.75 9.40
C LYS A 234 11.14 -11.24 9.44
N SER A 235 9.97 -11.60 9.96
CA SER A 235 9.56 -13.00 10.13
C SER A 235 8.95 -13.62 8.87
N LEU A 236 8.28 -12.81 8.03
CA LEU A 236 7.52 -13.27 6.87
C LEU A 236 8.28 -13.10 5.56
N CYS A 237 9.08 -12.03 5.42
CA CYS A 237 9.68 -11.65 4.17
C CYS A 237 11.14 -12.10 4.06
N THR A 238 11.54 -12.51 2.86
CA THR A 238 12.95 -12.85 2.54
C THR A 238 13.70 -11.61 2.05
N ARG A 239 12.99 -10.70 1.37
CA ARG A 239 13.52 -9.48 0.76
C ARG A 239 12.72 -8.27 1.25
N GLY A 240 13.37 -7.13 1.38
CA GLY A 240 12.76 -5.88 1.81
C GLY A 240 13.09 -4.74 0.86
N ILE A 241 12.06 -3.96 0.54
CA ILE A 241 12.14 -2.75 -0.27
C ILE A 241 11.73 -1.57 0.60
N VAL A 242 12.58 -0.54 0.68
CA VAL A 242 12.28 0.68 1.43
C VAL A 242 11.94 1.81 0.47
N LEU A 243 10.76 2.39 0.65
CA LEU A 243 10.31 3.58 -0.06
C LEU A 243 10.47 4.81 0.84
N LEU A 244 11.14 5.85 0.33
CA LEU A 244 11.25 7.16 0.96
C LEU A 244 10.77 8.23 -0.03
N ASN A 245 9.79 9.03 0.39
CA ASN A 245 9.26 10.16 -0.38
C ASN A 245 8.91 9.82 -1.85
N GLY A 246 8.37 8.62 -2.07
CA GLY A 246 7.97 8.16 -3.40
C GLY A 246 9.10 7.61 -4.27
N THR A 247 10.30 7.41 -3.73
CA THR A 247 11.44 6.81 -4.43
C THR A 247 11.89 5.51 -3.79
N LEU A 248 12.57 4.66 -4.56
CA LEU A 248 13.22 3.45 -4.06
C LEU A 248 14.53 3.84 -3.35
N ALA A 249 14.58 3.65 -2.02
CA ALA A 249 15.75 4.00 -1.22
C ALA A 249 16.65 2.78 -0.93
N TYR A 250 16.06 1.60 -0.79
CA TYR A 250 16.80 0.37 -0.50
C TYR A 250 16.07 -0.85 -1.08
N ASP A 251 16.84 -1.82 -1.54
CA ASP A 251 16.37 -3.11 -2.03
C ASP A 251 17.41 -4.19 -1.62
N GLY A 252 17.01 -5.14 -0.79
CA GLY A 252 17.91 -6.17 -0.29
C GLY A 252 17.25 -7.14 0.67
N SER A 253 18.01 -7.76 1.60
CA SER A 253 17.44 -8.67 2.58
C SER A 253 16.42 -7.96 3.49
N SER A 254 15.40 -8.68 3.98
CA SER A 254 14.39 -8.12 4.87
C SER A 254 14.98 -7.52 6.16
N ASN A 255 16.03 -8.16 6.71
CA ASN A 255 16.71 -7.68 7.91
C ASN A 255 17.45 -6.36 7.67
N ASP A 256 18.20 -6.27 6.57
CA ASP A 256 18.95 -5.06 6.23
C ASP A 256 18.02 -3.91 5.85
N ALA A 257 16.93 -4.20 5.14
CA ALA A 257 15.90 -3.22 4.81
C ALA A 257 15.26 -2.61 6.07
N VAL A 258 14.94 -3.44 7.06
CA VAL A 258 14.41 -2.95 8.33
C VAL A 258 15.44 -2.14 9.09
N ASN A 259 16.70 -2.58 9.15
CA ASN A 259 17.76 -1.85 9.82
C ASN A 259 18.00 -0.49 9.14
N PHE A 260 18.06 -0.46 7.81
CA PHE A 260 18.16 0.78 7.03
C PHE A 260 17.01 1.75 7.33
N TYR A 261 15.76 1.23 7.37
CA TYR A 261 14.59 2.03 7.69
C TYR A 261 14.63 2.62 9.10
N LEU A 262 15.03 1.83 10.10
CA LEU A 262 15.11 2.27 11.50
C LEU A 262 16.21 3.32 11.69
N GLN A 263 17.40 3.14 11.10
CA GLN A 263 18.49 4.12 11.16
C GLN A 263 18.09 5.47 10.55
N ASN A 264 17.46 5.47 9.38
CA ASN A 264 17.01 6.71 8.75
C ASN A 264 15.88 7.40 9.51
N ASN A 265 15.06 6.67 10.28
CA ASN A 265 14.03 7.26 11.14
C ASN A 265 14.60 7.92 12.39
N THR A 266 15.60 7.31 13.03
CA THR A 266 16.26 7.86 14.23
C THR A 266 16.99 9.18 13.91
N HIS A 267 17.64 9.27 12.76
CA HIS A 267 18.32 10.51 12.35
C HIS A 267 17.34 11.66 12.08
N LEU A 268 16.15 11.39 11.56
CA LEU A 268 15.12 12.41 11.31
C LEU A 268 14.45 12.88 12.60
N GLU A 269 14.25 12.00 13.59
CA GLU A 269 13.71 12.39 14.90
C GLU A 269 14.71 13.21 15.71
N HIS A 270 15.98 12.85 15.70
CA HIS A 270 17.02 13.66 16.32
C HIS A 270 17.19 15.04 15.67
N GLY A 271 17.09 15.15 14.34
CA GLY A 271 17.13 16.44 13.64
C GLY A 271 15.94 17.34 14.00
N LEU A 272 14.73 16.80 14.10
CA LEU A 272 13.54 17.55 14.50
C LEU A 272 13.57 17.99 15.97
N ILE A 273 14.15 17.19 16.85
CA ILE A 273 14.28 17.54 18.27
C ILE A 273 15.31 18.65 18.45
N THR A 274 16.45 18.61 17.77
CA THR A 274 17.47 19.68 17.79
C THR A 274 16.92 20.99 17.23
N ASP A 275 16.23 20.98 16.09
CA ASP A 275 15.61 22.19 15.52
C ASP A 275 14.54 22.78 16.44
N HIS A 276 13.77 21.96 17.15
CA HIS A 276 12.77 22.43 18.12
C HIS A 276 13.41 23.00 19.39
N ILE A 277 14.51 22.41 19.86
CA ILE A 277 15.25 22.90 21.01
C ILE A 277 15.91 24.25 20.66
N ASP A 278 16.50 24.40 19.48
CA ASP A 278 17.08 25.64 19.03
C ASP A 278 16.05 26.76 18.85
N GLN A 279 14.85 26.45 18.34
CA GLN A 279 13.73 27.39 18.27
C GLN A 279 13.23 27.81 19.66
N LEU A 280 13.09 26.87 20.59
CA LEU A 280 12.70 27.17 21.98
C LEU A 280 13.77 27.98 22.69
N ALA A 281 15.05 27.68 22.51
CA ALA A 281 16.15 28.45 23.05
C ALA A 281 16.16 29.88 22.54
N SER A 282 15.93 30.09 21.23
CA SER A 282 15.83 31.42 20.63
C SER A 282 14.63 32.21 21.14
N PHE A 283 13.50 31.55 21.39
CA PHE A 283 12.28 32.15 21.92
C PHE A 283 12.43 32.56 23.40
N ILE A 284 13.10 31.73 24.19
CA ILE A 284 13.43 32.02 25.60
C ILE A 284 14.42 33.18 25.70
N THR A 285 15.42 33.24 24.82
CA THR A 285 16.39 34.34 24.75
C THR A 285 15.70 35.64 24.37
N CYS A 286 14.74 35.63 23.45
CA CYS A 286 13.96 36.80 23.06
C CYS A 286 13.06 37.29 24.22
N LEU A 287 12.45 36.40 24.99
CA LEU A 287 11.62 36.73 26.16
C LEU A 287 12.44 37.31 27.31
N LEU A 288 13.65 36.83 27.53
CA LEU A 288 14.53 37.33 28.59
C LEU A 288 15.10 38.73 28.24
N TYR A 289 15.23 39.05 26.97
CA TYR A 289 15.71 40.38 26.51
C TYR A 289 14.63 41.45 26.47
N THR A 290 13.32 41.05 26.45
CA THR A 290 12.20 42.00 26.38
C THR A 290 11.51 42.24 27.73
N SER A 291 11.96 41.63 28.80
CA SER A 291 11.48 41.95 30.18
C SER A 291 12.05 43.27 30.62
N PRO A 292 11.26 44.34 30.82
CA PRO A 292 11.76 45.57 31.44
C PRO A 292 12.19 45.27 32.87
N SER A 293 13.45 45.65 33.15
CA SER A 293 13.98 45.66 34.54
C SER A 293 13.04 46.45 35.42
N PRO A 294 12.60 45.93 36.58
CA PRO A 294 11.91 46.75 37.58
C PRO A 294 12.91 47.79 38.06
N ARG A 295 12.71 49.05 37.70
CA ARG A 295 13.30 50.20 38.35
C ARG A 295 12.37 50.65 39.46
N ASP A 296 12.92 50.67 40.64
CA ASP A 296 12.61 51.41 41.85
C ASP A 296 11.29 52.21 41.90
#